data_64e430ec64ab192940dd015bd4615c71
#
_entry.id   64e430ec64ab192940dd015bd4615c71
#
_cell.length_a   1.000
_cell.length_b   1.000
_cell.length_c   1.000
_cell.angle_alpha   90.00
_cell.angle_beta   90.00
_cell.angle_gamma   90.00
#
_symmetry.space_group_name_H-M   'P 1'
#
loop_
_entity.id
_entity.type
_entity.pdbx_description
1 polymer ?
#
loop_
_entity_poly.entity_id
_entity_poly.type
_entity_poly.pdbx_seq_one_letter_code
_entity_poly.pdbx_strand_id
1 'polypeptide(L)'
;MSLKAIAKELGLSVTTVSRALNGYDDVSAETRARVEAEAQRRGYRPNTFARRLKMGKIDAVGLVFPVHPVPLNNSVFMDMVGEISHELARHEIDLLLIADDDLADKHSYMRMVQSRRVDALIVAHTLDHDPRLVQLQAAGFPFLALGRSHLPQPYAWFDFDNYAGTWQATRWLIEKGHQRIALLGESNNQAFITQRRQGYLDALREAGLSSEWLRAMPPSRRVGYATTKE
;
A
#
# COMPACT_ATOMS: atom_id res chain seq x y z
N MET A 1 -32.44 14.62 -6.49
CA MET A 1 -33.51 13.70 -6.05
C MET A 1 -33.24 13.28 -4.62
N SER A 2 -34.25 12.92 -3.81
CA SER A 2 -34.07 12.69 -2.39
C SER A 2 -34.82 11.45 -1.89
N LEU A 3 -34.33 10.81 -0.84
CA LEU A 3 -35.00 9.73 -0.10
C LEU A 3 -36.45 10.11 0.30
N LYS A 4 -36.67 11.39 0.64
CA LYS A 4 -38.00 11.91 0.98
C LYS A 4 -39.00 11.79 -0.18
N ALA A 5 -38.56 11.95 -1.43
CA ALA A 5 -39.42 11.84 -2.60
C ALA A 5 -39.85 10.39 -2.87
N ILE A 6 -38.93 9.42 -2.68
CA ILE A 6 -39.23 7.97 -2.78
C ILE A 6 -40.19 7.56 -1.66
N ALA A 7 -39.93 7.98 -0.43
CA ALA A 7 -40.77 7.71 0.72
C ALA A 7 -42.23 8.20 0.52
N LYS A 8 -42.37 9.41 0.02
CA LYS A 8 -43.69 10.01 -0.28
C LYS A 8 -44.44 9.20 -1.33
N GLU A 9 -43.78 8.81 -2.42
CA GLU A 9 -44.40 8.05 -3.53
C GLU A 9 -44.89 6.67 -3.09
N LEU A 10 -44.10 5.98 -2.27
CA LEU A 10 -44.40 4.63 -1.83
C LEU A 10 -45.26 4.58 -0.55
N GLY A 11 -45.63 5.71 0.05
CA GLY A 11 -46.34 5.77 1.32
C GLY A 11 -45.54 5.23 2.50
N LEU A 12 -44.21 5.28 2.44
CA LEU A 12 -43.29 4.74 3.45
C LEU A 12 -42.61 5.83 4.26
N SER A 13 -42.11 5.49 5.43
CA SER A 13 -41.22 6.41 6.15
C SER A 13 -39.85 6.54 5.45
N VAL A 14 -39.20 7.71 5.58
CA VAL A 14 -37.84 7.90 5.06
C VAL A 14 -36.86 6.91 5.67
N THR A 15 -37.08 6.53 6.93
CA THR A 15 -36.30 5.52 7.63
C THR A 15 -36.48 4.13 6.99
N THR A 16 -37.70 3.73 6.66
CA THR A 16 -37.99 2.45 5.98
C THR A 16 -37.31 2.38 4.62
N VAL A 17 -37.44 3.46 3.81
CA VAL A 17 -36.76 3.55 2.50
C VAL A 17 -35.25 3.46 2.64
N SER A 18 -34.66 4.17 3.61
CA SER A 18 -33.22 4.11 3.88
C SER A 18 -32.79 2.69 4.29
N ARG A 19 -33.55 2.01 5.15
CA ARG A 19 -33.23 0.64 5.60
C ARG A 19 -33.36 -0.38 4.46
N ALA A 20 -34.39 -0.25 3.63
CA ALA A 20 -34.58 -1.07 2.43
C ALA A 20 -33.37 -0.99 1.49
N LEU A 21 -32.94 0.24 1.13
CA LEU A 21 -31.81 0.49 0.23
C LEU A 21 -30.45 0.10 0.84
N ASN A 22 -30.36 -0.02 2.15
CA ASN A 22 -29.15 -0.42 2.85
C ASN A 22 -29.12 -1.91 3.24
N GLY A 23 -30.10 -2.72 2.77
CA GLY A 23 -30.09 -4.17 2.96
C GLY A 23 -30.37 -4.64 4.39
N TYR A 24 -31.02 -3.85 5.24
CA TYR A 24 -31.35 -4.26 6.61
C TYR A 24 -32.39 -5.39 6.62
N ASP A 25 -32.17 -6.42 7.41
CA ASP A 25 -33.00 -7.65 7.47
C ASP A 25 -34.42 -7.46 8.02
N ASP A 26 -34.64 -6.33 8.71
CA ASP A 26 -35.95 -5.97 9.26
C ASP A 26 -36.91 -5.31 8.24
N VAL A 27 -36.52 -5.24 6.97
CA VAL A 27 -37.34 -4.80 5.86
C VAL A 27 -37.73 -6.02 5.01
N SER A 28 -39.04 -6.26 4.82
CA SER A 28 -39.50 -7.36 3.99
C SER A 28 -38.96 -7.32 2.57
N ALA A 29 -38.73 -8.48 1.96
CA ALA A 29 -38.26 -8.62 0.57
C ALA A 29 -39.17 -7.87 -0.43
N GLU A 30 -40.46 -7.89 -0.24
CA GLU A 30 -41.43 -7.16 -1.06
C GLU A 30 -41.25 -5.66 -0.97
N THR A 31 -41.15 -5.11 0.26
CA THR A 31 -40.91 -3.68 0.46
C THR A 31 -39.56 -3.24 -0.12
N ARG A 32 -38.53 -4.08 0.03
CA ARG A 32 -37.20 -3.83 -0.54
C ARG A 32 -37.26 -3.72 -2.07
N ALA A 33 -37.88 -4.71 -2.73
CA ALA A 33 -38.02 -4.70 -4.19
C ALA A 33 -38.79 -3.47 -4.71
N ARG A 34 -39.85 -3.04 -4.02
CA ARG A 34 -40.61 -1.84 -4.38
C ARG A 34 -39.74 -0.56 -4.26
N VAL A 35 -38.97 -0.48 -3.20
CA VAL A 35 -38.10 0.69 -2.96
C VAL A 35 -36.94 0.73 -3.97
N GLU A 36 -36.33 -0.42 -4.29
CA GLU A 36 -35.25 -0.53 -5.28
C GLU A 36 -35.74 -0.15 -6.68
N ALA A 37 -36.92 -0.66 -7.09
CA ALA A 37 -37.52 -0.33 -8.39
C ALA A 37 -37.80 1.18 -8.51
N GLU A 38 -38.34 1.81 -7.46
CA GLU A 38 -38.63 3.24 -7.48
C GLU A 38 -37.35 4.08 -7.44
N ALA A 39 -36.31 3.64 -6.70
CA ALA A 39 -35.02 4.29 -6.70
C ALA A 39 -34.38 4.24 -8.11
N GLN A 40 -34.42 3.08 -8.78
CA GLN A 40 -33.91 2.90 -10.13
C GLN A 40 -34.69 3.76 -11.15
N ARG A 41 -36.04 3.76 -11.08
CA ARG A 41 -36.88 4.59 -11.95
C ARG A 41 -36.54 6.08 -11.86
N ARG A 42 -36.20 6.54 -10.67
CA ARG A 42 -35.81 7.95 -10.41
C ARG A 42 -34.34 8.24 -10.62
N GLY A 43 -33.51 7.26 -10.96
CA GLY A 43 -32.05 7.43 -11.02
C GLY A 43 -31.44 7.81 -9.68
N TYR A 44 -32.11 7.45 -8.57
CA TYR A 44 -31.60 7.69 -7.22
C TYR A 44 -30.55 6.63 -6.88
N ARG A 45 -29.35 7.09 -6.56
CA ARG A 45 -28.30 6.24 -5.97
C ARG A 45 -28.23 6.55 -4.47
N PRO A 46 -28.27 5.53 -3.60
CA PRO A 46 -28.01 5.75 -2.18
C PRO A 46 -26.70 6.51 -1.99
N ASN A 47 -26.72 7.50 -1.12
CA ASN A 47 -25.49 8.20 -0.76
C ASN A 47 -24.67 7.28 0.15
N THR A 48 -23.79 6.49 -0.46
CA THR A 48 -22.87 5.56 0.24
C THR A 48 -22.04 6.31 1.28
N PHE A 49 -21.67 7.57 1.01
CA PHE A 49 -20.92 8.40 1.93
C PHE A 49 -21.67 8.65 3.26
N ALA A 50 -22.98 8.92 3.20
CA ALA A 50 -23.79 9.11 4.42
C ALA A 50 -23.95 7.80 5.22
N ARG A 51 -23.99 6.65 4.55
CA ARG A 51 -24.01 5.31 5.17
C ARG A 51 -22.69 5.03 5.87
N ARG A 52 -21.57 5.22 5.17
CA ARG A 52 -20.19 5.04 5.63
C ARG A 52 -19.91 5.89 6.88
N LEU A 53 -20.31 7.16 6.84
CA LEU A 53 -20.16 8.08 7.97
C LEU A 53 -20.91 7.60 9.23
N LYS A 54 -22.11 7.02 9.06
CA LYS A 54 -22.88 6.45 10.16
C LYS A 54 -22.26 5.17 10.74
N MET A 55 -21.55 4.38 9.90
CA MET A 55 -20.85 3.16 10.30
C MET A 55 -19.42 3.43 10.79
N GLY A 56 -18.95 4.67 10.74
CA GLY A 56 -17.58 5.04 11.13
C GLY A 56 -16.51 4.49 10.18
N LYS A 57 -16.89 4.04 8.97
CA LYS A 57 -15.98 3.55 7.93
C LYS A 57 -15.96 4.52 6.75
N ILE A 58 -14.81 4.65 6.12
CA ILE A 58 -14.59 5.47 4.92
C ILE A 58 -14.59 4.60 3.66
N ASP A 59 -14.24 3.31 3.81
CA ASP A 59 -13.97 2.34 2.74
C ASP A 59 -12.88 2.86 1.78
N ALA A 60 -11.81 3.38 2.37
CA ALA A 60 -10.62 3.84 1.66
C ALA A 60 -9.35 3.40 2.37
N VAL A 61 -8.38 2.94 1.60
CA VAL A 61 -7.02 2.60 2.04
C VAL A 61 -6.04 3.53 1.37
N GLY A 62 -5.10 4.10 2.14
CA GLY A 62 -4.04 4.94 1.60
C GLY A 62 -2.78 4.15 1.31
N LEU A 63 -2.16 4.32 0.14
CA LEU A 63 -0.83 3.82 -0.16
C LEU A 63 0.17 4.97 -0.04
N VAL A 64 1.04 4.89 0.96
CA VAL A 64 2.07 5.90 1.26
C VAL A 64 3.39 5.50 0.60
N PHE A 65 3.99 6.43 -0.14
CA PHE A 65 5.28 6.24 -0.79
C PHE A 65 6.09 7.54 -0.77
N PRO A 66 7.45 7.49 -0.85
CA PRO A 66 8.29 8.68 -0.82
C PRO A 66 8.14 9.51 -2.09
N VAL A 67 8.23 10.85 -1.96
CA VAL A 67 8.24 11.77 -3.11
C VAL A 67 9.53 11.61 -3.92
N HIS A 68 10.65 11.34 -3.25
CA HIS A 68 11.97 11.19 -3.87
C HIS A 68 12.71 9.97 -3.34
N PRO A 69 13.30 9.11 -4.20
CA PRO A 69 13.07 9.07 -5.65
C PRO A 69 11.64 8.64 -5.97
N VAL A 70 11.01 9.26 -6.95
CA VAL A 70 9.60 8.98 -7.30
C VAL A 70 9.48 7.57 -7.89
N PRO A 71 8.79 6.63 -7.23
CA PRO A 71 8.69 5.25 -7.71
C PRO A 71 7.67 5.06 -8.85
N LEU A 72 6.93 6.12 -9.23
CA LEU A 72 5.84 6.03 -10.20
C LEU A 72 6.28 5.69 -11.64
N ASN A 73 7.57 5.79 -11.94
CA ASN A 73 8.15 5.33 -13.20
C ASN A 73 8.68 3.88 -13.13
N ASN A 74 8.56 3.22 -11.99
CA ASN A 74 8.91 1.82 -11.80
C ASN A 74 7.72 0.93 -12.16
N SER A 75 7.84 0.14 -13.24
CA SER A 75 6.75 -0.72 -13.72
C SER A 75 6.30 -1.72 -12.67
N VAL A 76 7.22 -2.36 -11.94
CA VAL A 76 6.90 -3.34 -10.90
C VAL A 76 6.09 -2.71 -9.76
N PHE A 77 6.44 -1.49 -9.36
CA PHE A 77 5.66 -0.77 -8.36
C PHE A 77 4.25 -0.43 -8.87
N MET A 78 4.14 0.02 -10.12
CA MET A 78 2.85 0.36 -10.71
C MET A 78 1.97 -0.85 -10.97
N ASP A 79 2.54 -1.99 -11.36
CA ASP A 79 1.82 -3.26 -11.48
C ASP A 79 1.24 -3.68 -10.12
N MET A 80 2.04 -3.59 -9.06
CA MET A 80 1.59 -3.86 -7.68
C MET A 80 0.47 -2.90 -7.25
N VAL A 81 0.58 -1.60 -7.55
CA VAL A 81 -0.48 -0.61 -7.28
C VAL A 81 -1.77 -0.97 -8.02
N GLY A 82 -1.65 -1.40 -9.26
CA GLY A 82 -2.78 -1.85 -10.08
C GLY A 82 -3.51 -3.05 -9.46
N GLU A 83 -2.77 -4.08 -9.06
CA GLU A 83 -3.34 -5.27 -8.42
C GLU A 83 -3.98 -4.97 -7.05
N ILE A 84 -3.32 -4.16 -6.22
CA ILE A 84 -3.90 -3.70 -4.94
C ILE A 84 -5.22 -2.96 -5.20
N SER A 85 -5.23 -2.03 -6.16
CA SER A 85 -6.43 -1.25 -6.49
C SER A 85 -7.55 -2.15 -7.02
N HIS A 86 -7.22 -3.12 -7.88
CA HIS A 86 -8.17 -4.08 -8.42
C HIS A 86 -8.82 -4.92 -7.32
N GLU A 87 -8.02 -5.46 -6.40
CA GLU A 87 -8.53 -6.29 -5.31
C GLU A 87 -9.38 -5.48 -4.31
N LEU A 88 -8.95 -4.26 -3.94
CA LEU A 88 -9.73 -3.38 -3.07
C LEU A 88 -11.07 -2.98 -3.71
N ALA A 89 -11.10 -2.75 -5.02
CA ALA A 89 -12.33 -2.39 -5.74
C ALA A 89 -13.38 -3.52 -5.70
N ARG A 90 -12.97 -4.79 -5.64
CA ARG A 90 -13.89 -5.94 -5.47
C ARG A 90 -14.61 -5.90 -4.13
N HIS A 91 -14.06 -5.20 -3.15
CA HIS A 91 -14.64 -4.97 -1.83
C HIS A 91 -15.25 -3.57 -1.66
N GLU A 92 -15.42 -2.83 -2.75
CA GLU A 92 -15.90 -1.44 -2.76
C GLU A 92 -15.03 -0.49 -1.91
N ILE A 93 -13.71 -0.76 -1.84
CA ILE A 93 -12.73 0.05 -1.12
C ILE A 93 -11.90 0.85 -2.14
N ASP A 94 -11.78 2.15 -1.91
CA ASP A 94 -10.97 3.03 -2.75
C ASP A 94 -9.49 3.00 -2.34
N LEU A 95 -8.57 3.08 -3.32
CA LEU A 95 -7.15 3.25 -3.08
C LEU A 95 -6.75 4.71 -3.29
N LEU A 96 -6.19 5.35 -2.25
CA LEU A 96 -5.64 6.69 -2.30
C LEU A 96 -4.12 6.63 -2.35
N LEU A 97 -3.51 7.21 -3.39
CA LEU A 97 -2.06 7.36 -3.47
C LEU A 97 -1.62 8.59 -2.67
N ILE A 98 -0.73 8.40 -1.71
CA ILE A 98 -0.27 9.43 -0.79
C ILE A 98 1.26 9.56 -0.93
N ALA A 99 1.69 10.58 -1.66
CA ALA A 99 3.09 10.94 -1.69
C ALA A 99 3.46 11.64 -0.37
N ASP A 100 4.51 11.17 0.28
CA ASP A 100 5.00 11.73 1.54
C ASP A 100 6.43 12.26 1.37
N ASP A 101 6.66 13.47 1.87
CA ASP A 101 7.95 14.11 1.85
C ASP A 101 8.55 14.08 3.26
N ASP A 102 9.67 13.39 3.43
CA ASP A 102 10.38 13.27 4.70
C ASP A 102 10.89 14.62 5.24
N LEU A 103 10.97 15.64 4.35
CA LEU A 103 11.41 16.99 4.71
C LEU A 103 10.26 17.92 5.13
N ALA A 104 9.01 17.45 5.02
CA ALA A 104 7.85 18.25 5.39
C ALA A 104 7.62 18.26 6.90
N ASP A 105 7.33 19.43 7.48
CA ASP A 105 6.96 19.58 8.90
C ASP A 105 5.71 18.79 9.28
N LYS A 106 4.86 18.47 8.30
CA LYS A 106 3.61 17.70 8.49
C LYS A 106 3.49 16.63 7.42
N HIS A 107 3.66 15.40 7.81
CA HIS A 107 3.50 14.25 6.92
C HIS A 107 2.09 14.13 6.34
N SER A 108 2.03 13.92 5.02
CA SER A 108 0.77 13.80 4.26
C SER A 108 -0.10 12.66 4.78
N TYR A 109 0.49 11.52 5.13
CA TYR A 109 -0.23 10.35 5.62
C TYR A 109 -0.88 10.59 6.99
N MET A 110 -0.19 11.30 7.92
CA MET A 110 -0.77 11.63 9.23
C MET A 110 -1.96 12.59 9.12
N ARG A 111 -1.93 13.50 8.14
CA ARG A 111 -3.10 14.34 7.82
C ARG A 111 -4.29 13.51 7.37
N MET A 112 -4.08 12.46 6.56
CA MET A 112 -5.15 11.53 6.14
C MET A 112 -5.74 10.77 7.32
N VAL A 113 -4.87 10.29 8.24
CA VAL A 113 -5.28 9.63 9.48
C VAL A 113 -6.11 10.56 10.37
N GLN A 114 -5.60 11.75 10.68
CA GLN A 114 -6.23 12.72 11.58
C GLN A 114 -7.56 13.25 11.02
N SER A 115 -7.65 13.44 9.71
CA SER A 115 -8.87 13.89 9.03
C SER A 115 -9.84 12.75 8.70
N ARG A 116 -9.56 11.51 9.14
CA ARG A 116 -10.38 10.32 8.88
C ARG A 116 -10.74 10.17 7.41
N ARG A 117 -9.75 10.23 6.53
CA ARG A 117 -9.93 10.06 5.07
C ARG A 117 -9.60 8.65 4.60
N VAL A 118 -9.03 7.84 5.45
CA VAL A 118 -8.68 6.44 5.20
C VAL A 118 -8.96 5.61 6.44
N ASP A 119 -9.25 4.33 6.26
CA ASP A 119 -9.45 3.37 7.35
C ASP A 119 -8.17 2.61 7.70
N ALA A 120 -7.25 2.49 6.75
CA ALA A 120 -5.95 1.87 6.93
C ALA A 120 -4.92 2.47 5.96
N LEU A 121 -3.64 2.22 6.23
CA LEU A 121 -2.55 2.60 5.35
C LEU A 121 -1.72 1.39 4.92
N ILE A 122 -1.28 1.41 3.68
CA ILE A 122 -0.20 0.58 3.15
C ILE A 122 1.03 1.47 3.03
N VAL A 123 2.14 1.11 3.68
CA VAL A 123 3.37 1.91 3.65
C VAL A 123 4.40 1.20 2.80
N ALA A 124 4.71 1.77 1.65
CA ALA A 124 5.68 1.24 0.70
C ALA A 124 7.08 1.86 0.89
N HIS A 125 8.09 1.20 0.32
CA HIS A 125 9.49 1.62 0.40
C HIS A 125 9.96 1.83 1.85
N THR A 126 9.72 0.82 2.69
CA THR A 126 10.06 0.84 4.11
C THR A 126 11.57 0.96 4.33
N LEU A 127 11.93 1.70 5.38
CA LEU A 127 13.30 1.83 5.86
C LEU A 127 13.59 0.75 6.92
N ASP A 128 14.87 0.47 7.20
CA ASP A 128 15.27 -0.44 8.29
C ASP A 128 14.68 -0.01 9.64
N HIS A 129 14.71 1.29 9.89
CA HIS A 129 14.05 1.95 11.04
C HIS A 129 13.12 3.02 10.47
N ASP A 130 11.87 2.64 10.20
CA ASP A 130 10.93 3.52 9.52
C ASP A 130 10.12 4.37 10.51
N PRO A 131 10.34 5.69 10.55
CA PRO A 131 9.63 6.57 11.49
C PRO A 131 8.12 6.64 11.22
N ARG A 132 7.69 6.41 9.97
CA ARG A 132 6.27 6.40 9.60
C ARG A 132 5.54 5.26 10.29
N LEU A 133 6.14 4.06 10.29
CA LEU A 133 5.56 2.88 10.95
C LEU A 133 5.53 3.06 12.47
N VAL A 134 6.59 3.64 13.06
CA VAL A 134 6.63 3.97 14.49
C VAL A 134 5.49 4.91 14.88
N GLN A 135 5.27 5.98 14.09
CA GLN A 135 4.19 6.93 14.34
C GLN A 135 2.80 6.30 14.21
N LEU A 136 2.58 5.45 13.19
CA LEU A 136 1.32 4.75 12.99
C LEU A 136 1.03 3.75 14.11
N GLN A 137 2.05 3.01 14.56
CA GLN A 137 1.94 2.09 15.69
C GLN A 137 1.61 2.85 16.99
N ALA A 138 2.27 3.97 17.25
CA ALA A 138 2.00 4.83 18.41
C ALA A 138 0.60 5.44 18.36
N ALA A 139 0.08 5.75 17.18
CA ALA A 139 -1.27 6.25 16.99
C ALA A 139 -2.35 5.16 17.06
N GLY A 140 -1.97 3.87 17.16
CA GLY A 140 -2.91 2.74 17.10
C GLY A 140 -3.67 2.65 15.77
N PHE A 141 -3.12 3.23 14.68
CA PHE A 141 -3.78 3.26 13.40
C PHE A 141 -3.44 2.00 12.58
N PRO A 142 -4.43 1.34 11.92
CA PRO A 142 -4.18 0.14 11.15
C PRO A 142 -3.25 0.40 9.95
N PHE A 143 -2.22 -0.41 9.79
CA PHE A 143 -1.33 -0.35 8.63
C PHE A 143 -0.77 -1.72 8.24
N LEU A 144 -0.40 -1.82 6.97
CA LEU A 144 0.40 -2.90 6.38
C LEU A 144 1.69 -2.30 5.84
N ALA A 145 2.83 -2.82 6.22
CA ALA A 145 4.11 -2.44 5.62
C ALA A 145 4.42 -3.31 4.39
N LEU A 146 4.77 -2.69 3.26
CA LEU A 146 5.39 -3.36 2.12
C LEU A 146 6.91 -3.28 2.27
N GLY A 147 7.46 -4.32 2.87
CA GLY A 147 8.82 -4.42 3.36
C GLY A 147 8.87 -4.53 4.88
N ARG A 148 9.99 -5.01 5.41
CA ARG A 148 10.20 -5.18 6.85
C ARG A 148 10.96 -4.00 7.44
N SER A 149 10.64 -3.65 8.68
CA SER A 149 11.29 -2.61 9.46
C SER A 149 11.41 -3.07 10.93
N HIS A 150 12.33 -2.48 11.68
CA HIS A 150 12.47 -2.77 13.09
C HIS A 150 11.48 -1.91 13.90
N LEU A 151 10.44 -2.56 14.44
CA LEU A 151 9.45 -1.94 15.32
C LEU A 151 9.43 -2.60 16.69
N PRO A 152 9.02 -1.85 17.75
CA PRO A 152 8.95 -2.38 19.12
C PRO A 152 7.92 -3.50 19.31
N GLN A 153 6.82 -3.47 18.53
CA GLN A 153 5.73 -4.44 18.64
C GLN A 153 5.46 -5.11 17.29
N PRO A 154 4.90 -6.33 17.29
CA PRO A 154 4.47 -7.01 16.07
C PRO A 154 3.51 -6.15 15.24
N TYR A 155 3.61 -6.22 13.94
CA TYR A 155 2.77 -5.49 12.98
C TYR A 155 2.55 -6.33 11.71
N ALA A 156 1.60 -5.94 10.88
CA ALA A 156 1.34 -6.58 9.60
C ALA A 156 2.34 -6.09 8.54
N TRP A 157 2.99 -7.03 7.86
CA TRP A 157 3.89 -6.74 6.76
C TRP A 157 3.80 -7.80 5.66
N PHE A 158 4.16 -7.40 4.45
CA PHE A 158 4.39 -8.27 3.31
C PHE A 158 5.73 -7.92 2.69
N ASP A 159 6.58 -8.90 2.43
CA ASP A 159 7.89 -8.69 1.83
C ASP A 159 8.35 -9.94 1.08
N PHE A 160 9.26 -9.78 0.14
CA PHE A 160 10.02 -10.86 -0.45
C PHE A 160 11.24 -11.17 0.43
N ASP A 161 11.72 -12.41 0.37
CA ASP A 161 13.01 -12.73 1.01
C ASP A 161 14.17 -12.19 0.17
N ASN A 162 14.41 -10.90 0.30
CA ASN A 162 15.45 -10.17 -0.42
C ASN A 162 16.85 -10.67 -0.09
N TYR A 163 17.07 -11.07 1.16
CA TYR A 163 18.33 -11.68 1.60
C TYR A 163 18.56 -13.01 0.88
N ALA A 164 17.65 -13.97 1.03
CA ALA A 164 17.79 -15.30 0.45
C ALA A 164 17.88 -15.25 -1.08
N GLY A 165 17.08 -14.38 -1.74
CA GLY A 165 17.13 -14.21 -3.19
C GLY A 165 18.50 -13.79 -3.69
N THR A 166 19.12 -12.80 -3.04
CA THR A 166 20.44 -12.31 -3.44
C THR A 166 21.55 -13.28 -3.03
N TRP A 167 21.45 -13.90 -1.86
CA TRP A 167 22.39 -14.96 -1.43
C TRP A 167 22.39 -16.12 -2.41
N GLN A 168 21.23 -16.64 -2.80
CA GLN A 168 21.11 -17.74 -3.76
C GLN A 168 21.66 -17.38 -5.14
N ALA A 169 21.33 -16.17 -5.65
CA ALA A 169 21.85 -15.71 -6.93
C ALA A 169 23.40 -15.61 -6.93
N THR A 170 23.97 -15.08 -5.85
CA THR A 170 25.42 -14.97 -5.69
C THR A 170 26.07 -16.35 -5.59
N ARG A 171 25.51 -17.25 -4.78
CA ARG A 171 25.96 -18.64 -4.66
C ARG A 171 25.92 -19.36 -6.00
N TRP A 172 24.85 -19.19 -6.77
CA TRP A 172 24.73 -19.79 -8.10
C TRP A 172 25.86 -19.32 -9.04
N LEU A 173 26.23 -18.04 -9.02
CA LEU A 173 27.37 -17.53 -9.80
C LEU A 173 28.70 -18.15 -9.34
N ILE A 174 28.91 -18.29 -8.03
CA ILE A 174 30.11 -18.94 -7.46
C ILE A 174 30.22 -20.42 -7.91
N GLU A 175 29.11 -21.14 -7.87
CA GLU A 175 29.05 -22.55 -8.32
C GLU A 175 29.34 -22.70 -9.82
N LYS A 176 29.09 -21.64 -10.63
CA LYS A 176 29.48 -21.57 -12.04
C LYS A 176 30.94 -21.18 -12.27
N GLY A 177 31.73 -21.01 -11.18
CA GLY A 177 33.15 -20.70 -11.24
C GLY A 177 33.48 -19.22 -11.31
N HIS A 178 32.49 -18.32 -11.14
CA HIS A 178 32.74 -16.88 -11.09
C HIS A 178 33.41 -16.50 -9.77
N GLN A 179 34.54 -15.82 -9.84
CA GLN A 179 35.28 -15.34 -8.66
C GLN A 179 35.17 -13.82 -8.46
N ARG A 180 34.89 -13.07 -9.53
CA ARG A 180 34.69 -11.62 -9.51
C ARG A 180 33.23 -11.34 -9.79
N ILE A 181 32.47 -11.13 -8.73
CA ILE A 181 31.01 -10.93 -8.79
C ILE A 181 30.73 -9.51 -8.27
N ALA A 182 30.05 -8.69 -9.06
CA ALA A 182 29.68 -7.34 -8.67
C ALA A 182 28.22 -7.28 -8.24
N LEU A 183 27.92 -6.51 -7.18
CA LEU A 183 26.58 -6.06 -6.84
C LEU A 183 26.44 -4.58 -7.08
N LEU A 184 25.55 -4.19 -8.01
CA LEU A 184 25.13 -2.83 -8.22
C LEU A 184 23.82 -2.60 -7.46
N GLY A 185 23.90 -1.87 -6.37
CA GLY A 185 22.76 -1.57 -5.49
C GLY A 185 22.41 -0.10 -5.47
N GLU A 186 21.22 0.23 -4.99
CA GLU A 186 20.84 1.62 -4.77
C GLU A 186 21.54 2.21 -3.54
N SER A 187 21.81 3.52 -3.59
CA SER A 187 22.50 4.27 -2.52
C SER A 187 21.54 4.88 -1.51
N ASN A 188 20.44 4.18 -1.18
CA ASN A 188 19.47 4.61 -0.18
C ASN A 188 19.37 3.59 0.97
N ASN A 189 18.63 3.93 2.03
CA ASN A 189 18.49 3.14 3.26
C ASN A 189 17.18 2.32 3.32
N GLN A 190 16.60 1.97 2.18
CA GLN A 190 15.43 1.09 2.15
C GLN A 190 15.81 -0.31 2.62
N ALA A 191 14.92 -0.92 3.42
CA ALA A 191 15.18 -2.20 4.08
C ALA A 191 15.56 -3.33 3.11
N PHE A 192 14.90 -3.42 1.96
CA PHE A 192 15.21 -4.45 0.97
C PHE A 192 16.62 -4.31 0.37
N ILE A 193 17.16 -3.10 0.29
CA ILE A 193 18.52 -2.87 -0.23
C ILE A 193 19.55 -3.38 0.77
N THR A 194 19.36 -3.08 2.05
CA THR A 194 20.19 -3.61 3.14
C THR A 194 20.18 -5.14 3.15
N GLN A 195 19.02 -5.76 3.01
CA GLN A 195 18.86 -7.21 2.98
C GLN A 195 19.58 -7.84 1.77
N ARG A 196 19.41 -7.28 0.56
CA ARG A 196 20.09 -7.76 -0.66
C ARG A 196 21.59 -7.64 -0.54
N ARG A 197 22.08 -6.50 -0.05
CA ARG A 197 23.51 -6.29 0.20
C ARG A 197 24.05 -7.33 1.16
N GLN A 198 23.35 -7.62 2.26
CA GLN A 198 23.77 -8.61 3.25
C GLN A 198 23.84 -10.02 2.66
N GLY A 199 22.83 -10.42 1.88
CA GLY A 199 22.83 -11.73 1.19
C GLY A 199 24.02 -11.91 0.26
N TYR A 200 24.37 -10.87 -0.52
CA TYR A 200 25.56 -10.87 -1.37
C TYR A 200 26.85 -11.02 -0.57
N LEU A 201 27.03 -10.19 0.48
CA LEU A 201 28.23 -10.21 1.31
C LEU A 201 28.44 -11.55 2.01
N ASP A 202 27.39 -12.15 2.53
CA ASP A 202 27.44 -13.43 3.23
C ASP A 202 27.80 -14.58 2.28
N ALA A 203 27.21 -14.60 1.08
CA ALA A 203 27.55 -15.61 0.07
C ALA A 203 29.01 -15.55 -0.36
N LEU A 204 29.57 -14.36 -0.55
CA LEU A 204 31.00 -14.18 -0.87
C LEU A 204 31.89 -14.60 0.30
N ARG A 205 31.55 -14.19 1.52
CA ARG A 205 32.31 -14.53 2.74
C ARG A 205 32.38 -16.04 2.94
N GLU A 206 31.27 -16.76 2.77
CA GLU A 206 31.20 -18.22 2.88
C GLU A 206 32.08 -18.92 1.85
N ALA A 207 32.27 -18.31 0.68
CA ALA A 207 33.12 -18.83 -0.38
C ALA A 207 34.60 -18.33 -0.33
N GLY A 208 34.95 -17.47 0.65
CA GLY A 208 36.27 -16.87 0.77
C GLY A 208 36.63 -15.90 -0.36
N LEU A 209 35.60 -15.29 -1.01
CA LEU A 209 35.78 -14.37 -2.12
C LEU A 209 35.76 -12.90 -1.64
N SER A 210 36.43 -12.02 -2.42
CA SER A 210 36.45 -10.57 -2.16
C SER A 210 35.11 -9.89 -2.45
N SER A 211 34.71 -8.94 -1.60
CA SER A 211 33.54 -8.10 -1.74
C SER A 211 33.84 -6.69 -2.29
N GLU A 212 35.00 -6.50 -2.90
CA GLU A 212 35.46 -5.19 -3.41
C GLU A 212 34.58 -4.63 -4.55
N TRP A 213 33.77 -5.46 -5.19
CA TRP A 213 32.91 -5.10 -6.33
C TRP A 213 31.50 -4.69 -5.93
N LEU A 214 31.30 -4.30 -4.68
CA LEU A 214 30.05 -3.69 -4.23
C LEU A 214 30.02 -2.20 -4.61
N ARG A 215 29.02 -1.81 -5.38
CA ARG A 215 28.80 -0.42 -5.77
C ARG A 215 27.39 0.04 -5.40
N ALA A 216 27.30 1.14 -4.65
CA ALA A 216 26.05 1.81 -4.32
C ALA A 216 25.91 3.05 -5.20
N MET A 217 24.76 3.18 -5.88
CA MET A 217 24.54 4.27 -6.84
C MET A 217 23.08 4.73 -6.82
N PRO A 218 22.76 5.97 -7.23
CA PRO A 218 21.39 6.38 -7.48
C PRO A 218 20.75 5.51 -8.58
N PRO A 219 19.43 5.19 -8.49
CA PRO A 219 18.73 4.39 -9.48
C PRO A 219 18.56 5.14 -10.82
N SER A 220 19.60 5.16 -11.62
CA SER A 220 19.66 5.88 -12.89
C SER A 220 20.37 5.04 -13.96
N ARG A 221 19.75 4.89 -15.12
CA ARG A 221 20.35 4.18 -16.27
C ARG A 221 21.73 4.76 -16.63
N ARG A 222 21.88 6.09 -16.61
CA ARG A 222 23.15 6.76 -16.95
C ARG A 222 24.23 6.45 -15.93
N VAL A 223 23.88 6.50 -14.63
CA VAL A 223 24.84 6.19 -13.56
C VAL A 223 25.21 4.72 -13.58
N GLY A 224 24.25 3.80 -13.72
CA GLY A 224 24.52 2.37 -13.85
C GLY A 224 25.44 2.05 -15.01
N TYR A 225 25.24 2.66 -16.18
CA TYR A 225 26.14 2.50 -17.31
C TYR A 225 27.56 3.01 -17.03
N ALA A 226 27.69 4.14 -16.36
CA ALA A 226 29.01 4.68 -16.00
C ALA A 226 29.73 3.76 -14.99
N THR A 227 29.03 3.34 -13.92
CA THR A 227 29.58 2.48 -12.87
C THR A 227 30.00 1.09 -13.38
N THR A 228 29.33 0.56 -14.42
CA THR A 228 29.74 -0.73 -15.02
C THR A 228 30.98 -0.65 -15.91
N LYS A 229 31.48 0.54 -16.22
CA LYS A 229 32.71 0.74 -16.99
C LYS A 229 33.97 0.87 -16.13
N GLU A 230 33.79 1.14 -14.84
CA GLU A 230 34.85 1.20 -13.84
C GLU A 230 35.28 -0.21 -13.41
#